data_15803a4be714bae4de64cc3814e48aee
#
_entry.id   15803a4be714bae4de64cc3814e48aee
#
_cell.length_a   1.000
_cell.length_b   1.000
_cell.length_c   1.000
_cell.angle_alpha   90.00
_cell.angle_beta   90.00
_cell.angle_gamma   90.00
#
_symmetry.space_group_name_H-M   'P 1'
#
loop_
_entity.id
_entity.type
_entity.pdbx_description
1 polymer ?
#
loop_
_entity_poly.entity_id
_entity_poly.type
_entity_poly.pdbx_seq_one_letter_code
_entity_poly.pdbx_strand_id
1 'polypeptide(L)'
;RRAIPTPWVAMLKMLGFTRRYYMSDLPWDEPCRIEVISGAFCMLRRKALDQIGLLDEDFFMYGEDIDLSYRLIHGGWENWYLPYDIIHYKGESTQKSSFRYVHVFYQAMLIFFRKHYSHLSFLLALPVKAAIYFRATIALLPMLGERLRHFINPRKDSYQHG
;
A
#
# COMPACT_ATOMS: atom_id res chain seq x y z
N ARG A 1 9.14 5.23 -6.17
CA ARG A 1 10.02 4.24 -5.54
C ARG A 1 9.54 4.01 -4.11
N ARG A 2 9.54 2.78 -3.66
CA ARG A 2 9.07 2.41 -2.32
C ARG A 2 9.95 1.28 -1.76
N ALA A 3 10.17 1.30 -0.44
CA ALA A 3 10.73 0.19 0.28
C ALA A 3 9.64 -0.82 0.67
N ILE A 4 10.03 -2.06 0.89
CA ILE A 4 9.16 -3.07 1.48
C ILE A 4 8.72 -2.60 2.87
N PRO A 5 7.41 -2.62 3.16
CA PRO A 5 6.88 -2.20 4.45
C PRO A 5 7.13 -3.27 5.53
N THR A 6 8.42 -3.51 5.84
CA THR A 6 8.77 -4.32 7.01
C THR A 6 8.13 -3.71 8.26
N PRO A 7 7.92 -4.47 9.34
CA PRO A 7 7.37 -3.93 10.60
C PRO A 7 8.08 -2.66 11.06
N TRP A 8 9.41 -2.61 10.93
CA TRP A 8 10.21 -1.45 11.29
C TRP A 8 9.96 -0.24 10.35
N VAL A 9 9.99 -0.46 9.02
CA VAL A 9 9.73 0.59 8.03
C VAL A 9 8.31 1.13 8.16
N ALA A 10 7.33 0.25 8.39
CA ALA A 10 5.94 0.64 8.62
C ALA A 10 5.81 1.48 9.89
N MET A 11 6.47 1.10 10.99
CA MET A 11 6.48 1.85 12.24
C MET A 11 7.10 3.25 12.06
N LEU A 12 8.27 3.34 11.43
CA LEU A 12 8.92 4.63 11.15
C LEU A 12 8.01 5.55 10.32
N LYS A 13 7.37 5.00 9.27
CA LYS A 13 6.41 5.74 8.45
C LYS A 13 5.24 6.27 9.26
N MET A 14 4.71 5.49 10.20
CA MET A 14 3.62 5.91 11.09
C MET A 14 4.03 7.06 12.02
N LEU A 15 5.29 7.08 12.46
CA LEU A 15 5.88 8.15 13.26
C LEU A 15 6.27 9.39 12.43
N GLY A 16 6.00 9.39 11.11
CA GLY A 16 6.33 10.50 10.22
C GLY A 16 7.69 10.41 9.53
N PHE A 17 8.50 9.42 9.86
CA PHE A 17 9.81 9.19 9.21
C PHE A 17 9.63 8.46 7.88
N THR A 18 9.26 9.20 6.84
CA THR A 18 8.86 8.63 5.54
C THR A 18 10.01 8.40 4.56
N ARG A 19 11.20 8.99 4.82
CA ARG A 19 12.37 8.97 3.92
C ARG A 19 12.75 7.55 3.51
N ARG A 20 12.86 6.62 4.47
CA ARG A 20 13.20 5.22 4.20
C ARG A 20 12.14 4.52 3.34
N TYR A 21 10.85 4.75 3.64
CA TYR A 21 9.76 4.14 2.91
C TYR A 21 9.70 4.60 1.45
N TYR A 22 9.92 5.89 1.18
CA TYR A 22 9.88 6.43 -0.18
C TYR A 22 11.21 6.34 -0.91
N MET A 23 12.26 5.80 -0.27
CA MET A 23 13.61 5.71 -0.84
C MET A 23 14.03 7.04 -1.47
N SER A 24 13.87 8.13 -0.70
CA SER A 24 14.01 9.51 -1.20
C SER A 24 15.45 9.86 -1.55
N ASP A 25 16.41 9.05 -1.14
CA ASP A 25 17.85 9.24 -1.40
C ASP A 25 18.28 8.75 -2.79
N LEU A 26 17.41 8.00 -3.50
CA LEU A 26 17.73 7.49 -4.83
C LEU A 26 17.44 8.54 -5.92
N PRO A 27 18.24 8.58 -6.99
CA PRO A 27 18.04 9.51 -8.11
C PRO A 27 16.74 9.21 -8.86
N TRP A 28 16.12 10.22 -9.47
CA TRP A 28 14.90 10.09 -10.28
C TRP A 28 15.17 9.92 -11.77
N ASP A 29 16.31 10.35 -12.22
CA ASP A 29 16.77 10.46 -13.60
C ASP A 29 17.69 9.32 -14.04
N GLU A 30 18.06 8.44 -13.11
CA GLU A 30 18.93 7.30 -13.40
C GLU A 30 18.28 5.97 -13.03
N PRO A 31 18.62 4.87 -13.76
CA PRO A 31 18.25 3.53 -13.35
C PRO A 31 18.79 3.22 -11.96
N CYS A 32 17.95 2.74 -11.07
CA CYS A 32 18.39 2.35 -9.73
C CYS A 32 17.64 1.14 -9.19
N ARG A 33 18.30 0.42 -8.28
CA ARG A 33 17.69 -0.70 -7.59
C ARG A 33 16.67 -0.18 -6.57
N ILE A 34 15.48 -0.77 -6.59
CA ILE A 34 14.38 -0.44 -5.67
C ILE A 34 13.90 -1.71 -4.95
N GLU A 35 13.07 -1.54 -3.92
CA GLU A 35 12.53 -2.70 -3.24
C GLU A 35 11.14 -3.09 -3.77
N VAL A 36 10.27 -2.13 -4.06
CA VAL A 36 8.90 -2.40 -4.52
C VAL A 36 8.66 -1.84 -5.91
N ILE A 37 8.31 -2.71 -6.85
CA ILE A 37 7.82 -2.34 -8.18
C ILE A 37 6.42 -1.72 -8.09
N SER A 38 5.96 -1.09 -9.17
CA SER A 38 4.60 -0.55 -9.24
C SER A 38 3.74 -1.39 -10.15
N GLY A 39 2.62 -1.87 -9.65
CA GLY A 39 1.62 -2.59 -10.44
C GLY A 39 0.99 -1.77 -11.57
N ALA A 40 1.16 -0.42 -11.57
CA ALA A 40 0.68 0.43 -12.66
C ALA A 40 1.40 0.16 -13.99
N PHE A 41 2.70 -0.13 -13.93
CA PHE A 41 3.50 -0.56 -15.08
C PHE A 41 4.77 -1.25 -14.58
N CYS A 42 4.95 -2.52 -14.95
CA CYS A 42 6.17 -3.27 -14.67
C CYS A 42 6.41 -4.33 -15.76
N MET A 43 7.68 -4.59 -16.04
CA MET A 43 8.11 -5.70 -16.87
C MET A 43 8.73 -6.77 -15.99
N LEU A 44 8.24 -8.00 -16.12
CA LEU A 44 8.66 -9.12 -15.28
C LEU A 44 9.33 -10.19 -16.12
N ARG A 45 10.45 -10.70 -15.63
CA ARG A 45 11.13 -11.82 -16.28
C ARG A 45 10.32 -13.10 -16.03
N ARG A 46 9.91 -13.78 -17.10
CA ARG A 46 9.14 -15.02 -17.02
C ARG A 46 9.78 -16.07 -16.10
N LYS A 47 11.12 -16.27 -16.22
CA LYS A 47 11.85 -17.21 -15.38
C LYS A 47 11.74 -16.88 -13.88
N ALA A 48 11.65 -15.60 -13.52
CA ALA A 48 11.46 -15.22 -12.13
C ALA A 48 10.06 -15.63 -11.64
N LEU A 49 9.02 -15.39 -12.46
CA LEU A 49 7.65 -15.79 -12.13
C LEU A 49 7.50 -17.31 -12.06
N ASP A 50 8.18 -18.06 -12.92
CA ASP A 50 8.17 -19.54 -12.88
C ASP A 50 8.78 -20.06 -11.56
N GLN A 51 9.73 -19.34 -10.96
CA GLN A 51 10.37 -19.68 -9.69
C GLN A 51 9.55 -19.28 -8.47
N ILE A 52 9.03 -18.03 -8.43
CA ILE A 52 8.40 -17.46 -7.24
C ILE A 52 6.87 -17.50 -7.26
N GLY A 53 6.27 -17.87 -8.39
CA GLY A 53 4.83 -17.82 -8.65
C GLY A 53 4.33 -16.47 -9.17
N LEU A 54 3.07 -16.44 -9.56
CA LEU A 54 2.37 -15.27 -10.09
C LEU A 54 1.90 -14.33 -8.96
N LEU A 55 1.03 -13.37 -9.32
CA LEU A 55 0.34 -12.54 -8.33
C LEU A 55 -0.49 -13.41 -7.39
N ASP A 56 -0.49 -13.05 -6.12
CA ASP A 56 -1.20 -13.79 -5.09
C ASP A 56 -2.66 -13.33 -5.02
N GLU A 57 -3.59 -14.25 -5.23
CA GLU A 57 -5.03 -14.00 -5.34
C GLU A 57 -5.70 -13.63 -4.01
N ASP A 58 -5.01 -13.81 -2.87
CA ASP A 58 -5.50 -13.31 -1.58
C ASP A 58 -5.57 -11.77 -1.55
N PHE A 59 -4.82 -11.09 -2.42
CA PHE A 59 -4.86 -9.64 -2.56
C PHE A 59 -5.87 -9.24 -3.64
N PHE A 60 -7.06 -8.84 -3.22
CA PHE A 60 -8.07 -8.35 -4.16
C PHE A 60 -7.64 -7.06 -4.87
N MET A 61 -7.04 -6.13 -4.14
CA MET A 61 -6.53 -4.85 -4.63
C MET A 61 -5.58 -4.26 -3.59
N TYR A 62 -4.46 -3.69 -4.02
CA TYR A 62 -3.36 -3.21 -3.18
C TYR A 62 -2.59 -4.32 -2.46
N GLY A 63 -1.29 -4.18 -2.43
CA GLY A 63 -0.40 -5.11 -1.75
C GLY A 63 0.09 -6.28 -2.62
N GLU A 64 -0.57 -6.57 -3.73
CA GLU A 64 -0.13 -7.59 -4.70
C GLU A 64 1.24 -7.26 -5.29
N ASP A 65 1.50 -5.99 -5.56
CA ASP A 65 2.78 -5.49 -6.06
C ASP A 65 3.88 -5.55 -4.99
N ILE A 66 3.52 -5.30 -3.75
CA ILE A 66 4.42 -5.40 -2.59
C ILE A 66 4.78 -6.86 -2.32
N ASP A 67 3.78 -7.75 -2.33
CA ASP A 67 3.97 -9.18 -2.12
C ASP A 67 4.86 -9.80 -3.20
N LEU A 68 4.55 -9.51 -4.47
CA LEU A 68 5.37 -9.97 -5.60
C LEU A 68 6.81 -9.46 -5.49
N SER A 69 6.99 -8.18 -5.17
CA SER A 69 8.31 -7.57 -4.97
C SER A 69 9.09 -8.23 -3.84
N TYR A 70 8.42 -8.53 -2.74
CA TYR A 70 9.00 -9.24 -1.61
C TYR A 70 9.48 -10.63 -2.01
N ARG A 71 8.64 -11.42 -2.70
CA ARG A 71 8.99 -12.77 -3.17
C ARG A 71 10.11 -12.75 -4.21
N LEU A 72 10.14 -11.76 -5.12
CA LEU A 72 11.24 -11.58 -6.08
C LEU A 72 12.59 -11.42 -5.36
N ILE A 73 12.67 -10.49 -4.41
CA ILE A 73 13.90 -10.22 -3.66
C ILE A 73 14.35 -11.45 -2.86
N HIS A 74 13.42 -12.14 -2.19
CA HIS A 74 13.75 -13.36 -1.42
C HIS A 74 14.07 -14.57 -2.31
N GLY A 75 13.61 -14.56 -3.57
CA GLY A 75 13.99 -15.52 -4.59
C GLY A 75 15.33 -15.23 -5.26
N GLY A 76 16.06 -14.20 -4.82
CA GLY A 76 17.36 -13.82 -5.36
C GLY A 76 17.32 -12.90 -6.59
N TRP A 77 16.15 -12.36 -6.91
CA TRP A 77 15.96 -11.41 -8.01
C TRP A 77 16.06 -9.97 -7.53
N GLU A 78 16.26 -9.05 -8.47
CA GLU A 78 16.35 -7.62 -8.22
C GLU A 78 15.22 -6.87 -8.87
N ASN A 79 14.72 -5.85 -8.19
CA ASN A 79 13.75 -4.90 -8.72
C ASN A 79 14.45 -3.60 -9.10
N TRP A 80 14.21 -3.12 -10.31
CA TRP A 80 14.86 -1.94 -10.86
C TRP A 80 13.84 -0.88 -11.25
N TYR A 81 14.15 0.36 -10.94
CA TYR A 81 13.47 1.53 -11.47
C TYR A 81 14.19 1.99 -12.73
N LEU A 82 13.42 2.26 -13.77
CA LEU A 82 13.90 2.87 -15.01
C LEU A 82 13.20 4.23 -15.17
N PRO A 83 13.95 5.32 -15.49
CA PRO A 83 13.41 6.69 -15.55
C PRO A 83 12.68 6.96 -16.87
N TYR A 84 11.65 6.17 -17.17
CA TYR A 84 10.76 6.40 -18.29
C TYR A 84 9.41 6.92 -17.81
N ASP A 85 8.89 7.92 -18.50
CA ASP A 85 7.59 8.48 -18.21
C ASP A 85 6.47 7.64 -18.78
N ILE A 86 5.44 7.42 -17.98
CA ILE A 86 4.19 6.79 -18.38
C ILE A 86 3.00 7.65 -17.93
N ILE A 87 1.93 7.63 -18.71
CA ILE A 87 0.66 8.25 -18.31
C ILE A 87 -0.11 7.24 -17.47
N HIS A 88 -0.38 7.58 -16.22
CA HIS A 88 -1.19 6.77 -15.30
C HIS A 88 -2.35 7.60 -14.74
N TYR A 89 -3.57 7.28 -15.14
CA TYR A 89 -4.79 7.91 -14.64
C TYR A 89 -5.11 7.39 -13.24
N LYS A 90 -4.81 8.23 -12.23
CA LYS A 90 -5.05 7.85 -10.82
C LYS A 90 -6.51 8.02 -10.45
N GLY A 91 -7.05 7.04 -9.73
CA GLY A 91 -8.38 7.16 -9.12
C GLY A 91 -9.51 6.52 -9.91
N GLU A 92 -9.26 6.03 -11.13
CA GLU A 92 -10.27 5.36 -11.95
C GLU A 92 -10.82 4.09 -11.29
N SER A 93 -9.97 3.37 -10.54
CA SER A 93 -10.38 2.10 -9.92
C SER A 93 -11.03 2.26 -8.55
N THR A 94 -10.72 3.33 -7.80
CA THR A 94 -11.19 3.47 -6.41
C THR A 94 -11.10 4.91 -5.91
N GLN A 95 -12.22 5.44 -5.41
CA GLN A 95 -12.22 6.72 -4.68
C GLN A 95 -11.55 6.53 -3.31
N LYS A 96 -10.44 7.23 -3.08
CA LYS A 96 -9.65 7.15 -1.83
C LYS A 96 -10.42 7.52 -0.57
N SER A 97 -11.52 8.23 -0.70
CA SER A 97 -12.44 8.64 0.37
C SER A 97 -13.54 7.62 0.67
N SER A 98 -13.51 6.43 0.07
CA SER A 98 -14.55 5.43 0.31
C SER A 98 -14.18 4.49 1.45
N PHE A 99 -15.18 4.08 2.25
CA PHE A 99 -15.01 3.03 3.27
C PHE A 99 -14.42 1.74 2.67
N ARG A 100 -14.83 1.41 1.45
CA ARG A 100 -14.30 0.25 0.72
C ARG A 100 -12.80 0.37 0.49
N TYR A 101 -12.30 1.55 0.10
CA TYR A 101 -10.86 1.78 -0.07
C TYR A 101 -10.10 1.53 1.24
N VAL A 102 -10.55 2.13 2.34
CA VAL A 102 -9.92 1.97 3.65
C VAL A 102 -9.91 0.50 4.05
N HIS A 103 -11.04 -0.18 3.94
CA HIS A 103 -11.14 -1.60 4.28
C HIS A 103 -10.17 -2.46 3.47
N VAL A 104 -10.21 -2.36 2.13
CA VAL A 104 -9.37 -3.17 1.23
C VAL A 104 -7.89 -2.88 1.45
N PHE A 105 -7.51 -1.60 1.60
CA PHE A 105 -6.12 -1.22 1.83
C PHE A 105 -5.54 -1.79 3.14
N TYR A 106 -6.30 -1.69 4.24
CA TYR A 106 -5.81 -2.21 5.53
C TYR A 106 -5.91 -3.74 5.61
N GLN A 107 -6.87 -4.36 4.95
CA GLN A 107 -6.92 -5.81 4.76
C GLN A 107 -5.66 -6.32 4.03
N ALA A 108 -5.27 -5.68 2.93
CA ALA A 108 -4.04 -6.03 2.21
C ALA A 108 -2.79 -5.94 3.11
N MET A 109 -2.70 -4.91 3.96
CA MET A 109 -1.61 -4.80 4.94
C MET A 109 -1.60 -5.97 5.94
N LEU A 110 -2.75 -6.38 6.44
CA LEU A 110 -2.87 -7.52 7.37
C LEU A 110 -2.53 -8.85 6.69
N ILE A 111 -2.95 -9.05 5.44
CA ILE A 111 -2.61 -10.23 4.63
C ILE A 111 -1.10 -10.31 4.45
N PHE A 112 -0.47 -9.21 4.00
CA PHE A 112 0.98 -9.14 3.81
C PHE A 112 1.74 -9.44 5.11
N PHE A 113 1.34 -8.81 6.23
CA PHE A 113 1.95 -9.06 7.53
C PHE A 113 1.79 -10.53 7.96
N ARG A 114 0.61 -11.10 7.81
CA ARG A 114 0.35 -12.51 8.16
C ARG A 114 1.21 -13.46 7.34
N LYS A 115 1.35 -13.22 6.03
CA LYS A 115 2.11 -14.11 5.13
C LYS A 115 3.62 -14.06 5.39
N HIS A 116 4.16 -12.88 5.59
CA HIS A 116 5.62 -12.70 5.60
C HIS A 116 6.23 -12.48 6.99
N TYR A 117 5.41 -12.11 7.98
CA TYR A 117 5.88 -11.77 9.33
C TYR A 117 5.15 -12.50 10.46
N SER A 118 4.43 -13.58 10.15
CA SER A 118 3.72 -14.38 11.18
C SER A 118 4.66 -15.06 12.19
N HIS A 119 5.92 -15.28 11.81
CA HIS A 119 6.96 -15.84 12.65
C HIS A 119 7.47 -14.88 13.74
N LEU A 120 7.12 -13.60 13.66
CA LEU A 120 7.46 -12.65 14.72
C LEU A 120 6.76 -13.06 16.02
N SER A 121 7.50 -12.93 17.12
CA SER A 121 6.95 -13.24 18.45
C SER A 121 5.64 -12.46 18.67
N PHE A 122 4.76 -13.05 19.47
CA PHE A 122 3.49 -12.43 19.85
C PHE A 122 3.67 -10.98 20.33
N LEU A 123 4.75 -10.70 21.06
CA LEU A 123 5.09 -9.37 21.57
C LEU A 123 5.34 -8.32 20.46
N LEU A 124 5.86 -8.74 19.30
CA LEU A 124 6.08 -7.84 18.16
C LEU A 124 4.88 -7.79 17.22
N ALA A 125 4.17 -8.90 17.05
CA ALA A 125 3.01 -8.98 16.15
C ALA A 125 1.84 -8.14 16.67
N LEU A 126 1.61 -8.12 17.99
CA LEU A 126 0.48 -7.42 18.59
C LEU A 126 0.55 -5.90 18.39
N PRO A 127 1.65 -5.18 18.71
CA PRO A 127 1.72 -3.75 18.48
C PRO A 127 1.61 -3.36 17.00
N VAL A 128 2.15 -4.17 16.06
CA VAL A 128 2.00 -3.89 14.62
C VAL A 128 0.53 -3.99 14.20
N LYS A 129 -0.17 -5.05 14.59
CA LYS A 129 -1.60 -5.18 14.31
C LYS A 129 -2.42 -4.07 14.94
N ALA A 130 -2.17 -3.75 16.20
CA ALA A 130 -2.83 -2.65 16.90
C ALA A 130 -2.64 -1.31 16.18
N ALA A 131 -1.42 -1.03 15.71
CA ALA A 131 -1.11 0.16 14.94
C ALA A 131 -1.86 0.21 13.60
N ILE A 132 -1.99 -0.92 12.90
CA ILE A 132 -2.76 -1.02 11.64
C ILE A 132 -4.24 -0.69 11.91
N TYR A 133 -4.86 -1.30 12.93
CA TYR A 133 -6.25 -1.04 13.29
C TYR A 133 -6.47 0.39 13.76
N PHE A 134 -5.56 0.95 14.55
CA PHE A 134 -5.63 2.33 15.01
C PHE A 134 -5.60 3.33 13.83
N ARG A 135 -4.69 3.13 12.86
CA ARG A 135 -4.64 3.96 11.65
C ARG A 135 -5.89 3.80 10.77
N ALA A 136 -6.42 2.59 10.66
CA ALA A 136 -7.67 2.36 9.96
C ALA A 136 -8.83 3.13 10.61
N THR A 137 -8.92 3.11 11.92
CA THR A 137 -9.94 3.87 12.68
C THR A 137 -9.81 5.36 12.44
N ILE A 138 -8.59 5.93 12.56
CA ILE A 138 -8.34 7.36 12.27
C ILE A 138 -8.76 7.72 10.83
N ALA A 139 -8.45 6.85 9.86
CA ALA A 139 -8.82 7.10 8.45
C ALA A 139 -10.33 7.11 8.22
N LEU A 140 -11.11 6.47 9.09
CA LEU A 140 -12.59 6.44 9.01
C LEU A 140 -13.25 7.64 9.70
N LEU A 141 -12.59 8.32 10.65
CA LEU A 141 -13.18 9.42 11.42
C LEU A 141 -13.72 10.58 10.54
N PRO A 142 -12.98 11.10 9.54
CA PRO A 142 -13.48 12.15 8.67
C PRO A 142 -14.75 11.74 7.91
N MET A 143 -14.77 10.47 7.44
CA MET A 143 -15.91 9.93 6.68
C MET A 143 -17.17 9.79 7.55
N LEU A 144 -17.00 9.41 8.82
CA LEU A 144 -18.09 9.38 9.80
C LEU A 144 -18.59 10.80 10.09
N GLY A 145 -17.68 11.75 10.24
CA GLY A 145 -18.02 13.17 10.45
C GLY A 145 -18.83 13.76 9.29
N GLU A 146 -18.47 13.46 8.05
CA GLU A 146 -19.22 13.90 6.87
C GLU A 146 -20.61 13.26 6.81
N ARG A 147 -20.70 11.94 7.07
CA ARG A 147 -22.01 11.25 7.13
C ARG A 147 -22.93 11.82 8.21
N LEU A 148 -22.39 12.10 9.40
CA LEU A 148 -23.15 12.73 10.48
C LEU A 148 -23.60 14.15 10.11
N ARG A 149 -22.75 14.94 9.47
CA ARG A 149 -23.14 16.28 8.97
C ARG A 149 -24.27 16.20 7.96
N HIS A 150 -24.20 15.27 7.01
CA HIS A 150 -25.25 15.05 6.01
C HIS A 150 -26.57 14.62 6.65
N PHE A 151 -26.51 13.78 7.70
CA PHE A 151 -27.69 13.33 8.43
C PHE A 151 -28.31 14.45 9.27
N ILE A 152 -27.50 15.31 9.90
CA ILE A 152 -27.99 16.42 10.76
C ILE A 152 -28.43 17.61 9.93
N ASN A 153 -27.90 17.84 8.72
CA ASN A 153 -28.21 19.02 7.91
C ASN A 153 -28.48 18.70 6.42
N PRO A 154 -29.56 17.96 6.10
CA PRO A 154 -29.84 17.50 4.73
C PRO A 154 -30.22 18.60 3.75
N ARG A 155 -30.51 19.86 4.22
CA ARG A 155 -31.06 20.94 3.39
C ARG A 155 -30.03 21.86 2.71
N LYS A 156 -28.73 21.70 2.90
CA LYS A 156 -27.74 22.60 2.29
C LYS A 156 -27.26 22.21 0.89
N ASP A 157 -27.48 20.96 0.47
CA ASP A 157 -26.92 20.44 -0.79
C ASP A 157 -27.88 20.56 -2.00
N SER A 158 -29.12 20.98 -1.78
CA SER A 158 -30.12 21.16 -2.85
C SER A 158 -29.99 22.47 -3.65
N TYR A 159 -29.04 23.35 -3.31
CA TYR A 159 -28.91 24.68 -3.96
C TYR A 159 -27.64 24.83 -4.84
N GLN A 160 -26.87 23.78 -5.09
CA GLN A 160 -25.65 23.85 -5.93
C GLN A 160 -25.78 23.22 -7.33
N HIS A 161 -26.95 22.80 -7.74
CA HIS A 161 -27.27 22.36 -9.10
C HIS A 161 -28.48 23.10 -9.65
N GLY A 162 -28.37 24.41 -9.79
CA GLY A 162 -29.27 25.27 -10.52
C GLY A 162 -28.49 26.12 -11.51
#